data_c785a117c310f25b5d563523028f51b4
#
_entry.id   c785a117c310f25b5d563523028f51b4
#
_cell.length_a   1.000
_cell.length_b   1.000
_cell.length_c   1.000
_cell.angle_alpha   90.00
_cell.angle_beta   90.00
_cell.angle_gamma   90.00
#
_symmetry.space_group_name_H-M   'P 1'
#
loop_
_entity.id
_entity.type
_entity.pdbx_description
1 polymer ?
#
loop_
_entity_poly.entity_id
_entity_poly.type
_entity_poly.pdbx_seq_one_letter_code
_entity_poly.pdbx_strand_id
1 'polypeptide(L)'
;MKKIIAILMALVLTAGFAACGNTATKTEDNAGSASDSDVLKVGMECNYAPYNWSQADDSNGAVPIKNVDNMYTNGYDVQVALKIAEALGKKLEIYSYEWDSLIPGVQSGKLDMIIAGMSPTAERKEKIDFSNNYFTSNLVIVKKAENLKDVKTIADLDGKKIAAQSGTFHLTALSEQTKAAANEMSDFTTMLIALKAGTIEGYVAEEPTAMA
;
A
#
# COMPACT_ATOMS: atom_id res chain seq x y z
N MET A 1 -46.19 -34.19 -8.95
CA MET A 1 -46.62 -34.79 -7.67
C MET A 1 -45.82 -34.06 -6.60
N LYS A 2 -46.39 -33.02 -6.05
CA LYS A 2 -46.91 -32.90 -4.67
C LYS A 2 -45.89 -33.42 -3.64
N LYS A 3 -45.31 -32.58 -2.72
CA LYS A 3 -46.02 -31.97 -1.60
C LYS A 3 -45.21 -30.82 -0.99
N ILE A 4 -45.91 -29.77 -0.69
CA ILE A 4 -45.72 -28.66 0.21
C ILE A 4 -45.69 -29.17 1.66
N ILE A 5 -44.81 -28.68 2.53
CA ILE A 5 -45.05 -28.62 3.96
C ILE A 5 -44.50 -27.27 4.47
N ALA A 6 -45.44 -26.44 4.88
CA ALA A 6 -45.27 -25.26 5.72
C ALA A 6 -45.63 -25.61 7.15
N ILE A 7 -44.85 -25.17 8.14
CA ILE A 7 -45.24 -25.11 9.61
C ILE A 7 -44.45 -23.92 10.18
N LEU A 8 -45.09 -22.77 10.39
CA LEU A 8 -45.78 -22.26 11.57
C LEU A 8 -44.90 -22.05 12.84
N MET A 9 -44.58 -20.79 13.05
CA MET A 9 -44.89 -19.92 14.21
C MET A 9 -44.85 -20.52 15.63
N ALA A 10 -44.02 -19.90 16.49
CA ALA A 10 -44.43 -19.66 17.88
C ALA A 10 -43.67 -18.43 18.44
N LEU A 11 -44.45 -17.40 18.67
CA LEU A 11 -44.15 -16.19 19.43
C LEU A 11 -44.26 -16.54 20.93
N VAL A 12 -43.25 -16.23 21.74
CA VAL A 12 -43.42 -16.16 23.20
C VAL A 12 -42.81 -14.85 23.69
N LEU A 13 -43.70 -13.90 23.98
CA LEU A 13 -43.47 -12.75 24.86
C LEU A 13 -43.56 -13.22 26.32
N THR A 14 -42.52 -12.95 27.11
CA THR A 14 -42.68 -12.85 28.57
C THR A 14 -41.97 -11.57 29.04
N ALA A 15 -42.78 -10.64 29.49
CA ALA A 15 -42.38 -9.53 30.33
C ALA A 15 -42.16 -10.01 31.77
N GLY A 16 -41.12 -9.58 32.41
CA GLY A 16 -40.80 -9.89 33.81
C GLY A 16 -39.99 -8.77 34.46
N PHE A 17 -40.53 -8.24 35.48
CA PHE A 17 -40.30 -7.02 36.24
C PHE A 17 -38.98 -6.92 36.99
N ALA A 18 -38.66 -5.69 37.31
CA ALA A 18 -37.57 -5.10 38.07
C ALA A 18 -37.25 -5.78 39.41
N ALA A 19 -35.95 -5.79 39.73
CA ALA A 19 -35.48 -5.73 41.12
C ALA A 19 -34.19 -4.89 41.17
N CYS A 20 -34.23 -3.77 41.89
CA CYS A 20 -33.11 -2.98 42.33
C CYS A 20 -32.23 -3.78 43.28
N GLY A 21 -30.93 -3.85 43.04
CA GLY A 21 -29.92 -4.33 43.96
C GLY A 21 -28.62 -3.56 43.74
N ASN A 22 -28.36 -2.65 44.65
CA ASN A 22 -27.15 -1.80 44.70
C ASN A 22 -25.97 -2.66 45.19
N THR A 23 -24.89 -2.78 44.37
CA THR A 23 -23.57 -3.18 44.93
C THR A 23 -22.45 -2.72 44.02
N ALA A 24 -21.63 -1.84 44.55
CA ALA A 24 -20.22 -1.56 44.35
C ALA A 24 -19.60 -1.71 42.95
N THR A 25 -19.23 -0.56 42.45
CA THR A 25 -18.26 -0.20 41.42
C THR A 25 -17.02 -1.09 41.41
N LYS A 26 -16.85 -1.88 40.35
CA LYS A 26 -15.55 -2.21 39.81
C LYS A 26 -15.43 -1.43 38.50
N THR A 27 -14.50 -0.50 38.51
CA THR A 27 -14.01 0.18 37.31
C THR A 27 -13.28 -0.88 36.49
N GLU A 28 -13.97 -1.50 35.53
CA GLU A 28 -13.30 -2.18 34.45
C GLU A 28 -12.86 -1.09 33.48
N ASP A 29 -11.56 -0.98 33.28
CA ASP A 29 -10.96 -0.21 32.21
C ASP A 29 -11.56 -0.70 30.89
N ASN A 30 -12.56 -0.02 30.43
CA ASN A 30 -13.09 -0.16 29.09
C ASN A 30 -12.04 0.45 28.15
N ALA A 31 -11.08 -0.36 27.71
CA ALA A 31 -10.27 -0.05 26.55
C ALA A 31 -11.28 0.07 25.38
N GLY A 32 -11.76 1.29 25.17
CA GLY A 32 -12.71 1.62 24.13
C GLY A 32 -12.15 1.11 22.81
N SER A 33 -12.84 0.16 22.22
CA SER A 33 -12.67 -0.16 20.83
C SER A 33 -12.89 1.13 20.04
N ALA A 34 -11.80 1.70 19.50
CA ALA A 34 -11.91 2.89 18.66
C ALA A 34 -12.97 2.61 17.60
N SER A 35 -13.94 3.50 17.45
CA SER A 35 -14.92 3.36 16.37
C SER A 35 -14.17 3.44 15.03
N ASP A 36 -14.69 2.83 13.98
CA ASP A 36 -14.08 2.87 12.63
C ASP A 36 -13.89 4.32 12.14
N SER A 37 -14.63 5.27 12.70
CA SER A 37 -14.51 6.72 12.46
C SER A 37 -13.23 7.35 13.06
N ASP A 38 -12.62 6.72 14.09
CA ASP A 38 -11.46 7.28 14.81
C ASP A 38 -10.13 6.75 14.26
N VAL A 39 -10.17 5.91 13.23
CA VAL A 39 -9.01 5.31 12.57
C VAL A 39 -8.85 5.87 11.17
N LEU A 40 -7.61 6.09 10.75
CA LEU A 40 -7.22 6.36 9.37
C LEU A 40 -6.48 5.14 8.83
N LYS A 41 -7.09 4.45 7.87
CA LYS A 41 -6.55 3.25 7.22
C LYS A 41 -5.79 3.65 5.95
N VAL A 42 -4.48 3.51 5.98
CA VAL A 42 -3.60 3.89 4.87
C VAL A 42 -2.99 2.66 4.23
N GLY A 43 -3.13 2.54 2.91
CA GLY A 43 -2.50 1.49 2.10
C GLY A 43 -1.18 1.94 1.49
N MET A 44 -0.18 1.05 1.52
CA MET A 44 1.10 1.17 0.84
C MET A 44 1.70 -0.22 0.60
N GLU A 45 2.77 -0.34 -0.21
CA GLU A 45 3.38 -1.65 -0.49
C GLU A 45 4.28 -2.14 0.66
N CYS A 46 4.87 -1.22 1.44
CA CYS A 46 5.84 -1.49 2.49
C CYS A 46 7.12 -2.22 2.01
N ASN A 47 7.49 -2.07 0.75
CA ASN A 47 8.67 -2.68 0.14
C ASN A 47 9.42 -1.71 -0.80
N TYR A 48 9.13 -0.41 -0.72
CA TYR A 48 9.62 0.62 -1.62
C TYR A 48 10.43 1.70 -0.86
N ALA A 49 11.68 1.40 -0.53
CA ALA A 49 12.59 2.36 0.11
C ALA A 49 12.99 3.49 -0.89
N PRO A 50 13.18 4.73 -0.41
CA PRO A 50 13.05 5.24 0.96
C PRO A 50 11.64 5.75 1.29
N TYR A 51 10.64 5.46 0.45
CA TYR A 51 9.27 5.95 0.63
C TYR A 51 8.51 5.17 1.69
N ASN A 52 8.49 3.83 1.57
CA ASN A 52 7.88 2.93 2.53
C ASN A 52 8.56 1.56 2.48
N TRP A 53 9.16 1.11 3.58
CA TRP A 53 9.84 -0.19 3.66
C TRP A 53 9.46 -0.92 4.94
N SER A 54 9.58 -2.26 4.93
CA SER A 54 9.34 -3.11 6.10
C SER A 54 10.60 -3.33 6.92
N GLN A 55 10.43 -3.41 8.24
CA GLN A 55 11.47 -3.76 9.20
C GLN A 55 10.89 -4.61 10.34
N ALA A 56 11.77 -5.27 11.11
CA ALA A 56 11.37 -6.24 12.13
C ALA A 56 11.03 -5.62 13.49
N ASP A 57 11.30 -4.33 13.69
CA ASP A 57 11.12 -3.64 14.97
C ASP A 57 10.58 -2.21 14.78
N ASP A 58 10.26 -1.54 15.87
CA ASP A 58 9.73 -0.18 15.92
C ASP A 58 10.81 0.91 15.93
N SER A 59 12.07 0.57 15.68
CA SER A 59 13.16 1.54 15.65
C SER A 59 12.92 2.67 14.65
N ASN A 60 13.53 3.82 14.90
CA ASN A 60 13.45 5.02 14.07
C ASN A 60 12.03 5.56 13.83
N GLY A 61 11.07 5.24 14.70
CA GLY A 61 9.69 5.70 14.57
C GLY A 61 8.87 4.90 13.54
N ALA A 62 9.27 3.66 13.28
CA ALA A 62 8.47 2.75 12.47
C ALA A 62 7.15 2.41 13.16
N VAL A 63 6.11 2.19 12.37
CA VAL A 63 4.78 1.86 12.86
C VAL A 63 4.39 0.44 12.47
N PRO A 64 3.56 -0.26 13.25
CA PRO A 64 3.14 -1.62 12.93
C PRO A 64 2.40 -1.69 11.59
N ILE A 65 2.67 -2.72 10.79
CA ILE A 65 1.85 -3.08 9.61
C ILE A 65 0.68 -3.92 10.12
N LYS A 66 -0.53 -3.42 9.95
CA LYS A 66 -1.72 -3.98 10.61
C LYS A 66 -2.06 -5.40 10.18
N ASN A 67 -1.82 -5.74 8.95
CA ASN A 67 -2.15 -7.03 8.32
C ASN A 67 -0.93 -7.94 8.13
N VAL A 68 0.21 -7.63 8.74
CA VAL A 68 1.42 -8.47 8.71
C VAL A 68 1.96 -8.59 10.14
N ASP A 69 1.97 -9.83 10.66
CA ASP A 69 2.38 -10.09 12.03
C ASP A 69 3.85 -9.74 12.28
N ASN A 70 4.12 -9.04 13.39
CA ASN A 70 5.46 -8.68 13.86
C ASN A 70 6.31 -7.91 12.84
N MET A 71 5.67 -7.18 11.93
CA MET A 71 6.35 -6.31 10.97
C MET A 71 5.95 -4.85 11.17
N TYR A 72 6.91 -3.99 10.92
CA TYR A 72 6.78 -2.54 11.01
C TYR A 72 7.16 -1.91 9.68
N THR A 73 6.71 -0.70 9.45
CA THR A 73 7.07 0.08 8.26
C THR A 73 7.53 1.47 8.64
N ASN A 74 8.49 1.99 7.89
CA ASN A 74 8.97 3.35 7.97
C ASN A 74 9.22 3.92 6.56
N GLY A 75 9.51 5.21 6.49
CA GLY A 75 9.81 5.90 5.26
C GLY A 75 9.08 7.22 5.10
N TYR A 76 9.34 7.90 4.01
CA TYR A 76 8.76 9.21 3.73
C TYR A 76 7.23 9.17 3.72
N ASP A 77 6.63 8.20 3.05
CA ASP A 77 5.17 8.01 2.98
C ASP A 77 4.57 7.75 4.36
N VAL A 78 5.26 6.97 5.20
CA VAL A 78 4.84 6.70 6.58
C VAL A 78 4.83 7.98 7.42
N GLN A 79 5.85 8.83 7.27
CA GLN A 79 5.92 10.12 7.97
C GLN A 79 4.82 11.08 7.49
N VAL A 80 4.48 11.06 6.20
CA VAL A 80 3.33 11.81 5.65
C VAL A 80 2.03 11.28 6.25
N ALA A 81 1.84 9.95 6.31
CA ALA A 81 0.66 9.33 6.90
C ALA A 81 0.47 9.70 8.39
N LEU A 82 1.54 9.69 9.16
CA LEU A 82 1.54 10.09 10.57
C LEU A 82 1.06 11.54 10.74
N LYS A 83 1.60 12.47 9.94
CA LYS A 83 1.21 13.89 9.98
C LYS A 83 -0.25 14.11 9.59
N ILE A 84 -0.76 13.36 8.60
CA ILE A 84 -2.16 13.44 8.20
C ILE A 84 -3.07 12.91 9.32
N ALA A 85 -2.74 11.76 9.90
CA ALA A 85 -3.51 11.18 10.99
C ALA A 85 -3.56 12.13 12.21
N GLU A 86 -2.41 12.71 12.58
CA GLU A 86 -2.31 13.71 13.64
C GLU A 86 -3.21 14.94 13.36
N ALA A 87 -3.14 15.50 12.15
CA ALA A 87 -3.93 16.66 11.75
C ALA A 87 -5.45 16.38 11.75
N LEU A 88 -5.85 15.13 11.48
CA LEU A 88 -7.23 14.68 11.52
C LEU A 88 -7.70 14.23 12.92
N GLY A 89 -6.79 14.16 13.90
CA GLY A 89 -7.09 13.62 15.23
C GLY A 89 -7.42 12.13 15.22
N LYS A 90 -6.92 11.38 14.25
CA LYS A 90 -7.21 9.95 14.05
C LYS A 90 -6.00 9.08 14.42
N LYS A 91 -6.28 7.83 14.82
CA LYS A 91 -5.27 6.80 14.96
C LYS A 91 -4.88 6.28 13.58
N LEU A 92 -3.57 6.23 13.29
CA LEU A 92 -3.07 5.65 12.05
C LEU A 92 -3.05 4.12 12.10
N GLU A 93 -3.56 3.48 11.08
CA GLU A 93 -3.33 2.06 10.77
C GLU A 93 -2.79 1.93 9.35
N ILE A 94 -1.60 1.32 9.20
CA ILE A 94 -0.98 1.06 7.89
C ILE A 94 -1.23 -0.39 7.50
N TYR A 95 -1.62 -0.57 6.25
CA TYR A 95 -1.86 -1.87 5.64
C TYR A 95 -0.92 -2.08 4.46
N SER A 96 -0.22 -3.21 4.42
CA SER A 96 0.58 -3.63 3.26
C SER A 96 -0.32 -4.29 2.23
N TYR A 97 -0.28 -3.77 1.01
CA TYR A 97 -1.02 -4.27 -0.15
C TYR A 97 -0.10 -4.37 -1.35
N GLU A 98 -0.30 -5.38 -2.18
CA GLU A 98 0.29 -5.40 -3.52
C GLU A 98 -0.20 -4.18 -4.33
N TRP A 99 0.66 -3.64 -5.19
CA TRP A 99 0.39 -2.43 -5.95
C TRP A 99 -0.99 -2.39 -6.60
N ASP A 100 -1.33 -3.44 -7.35
CA ASP A 100 -2.60 -3.51 -8.09
C ASP A 100 -3.85 -3.61 -7.19
N SER A 101 -3.65 -3.87 -5.89
CA SER A 101 -4.72 -3.98 -4.89
C SER A 101 -5.00 -2.67 -4.14
N LEU A 102 -4.15 -1.66 -4.29
CA LEU A 102 -4.27 -0.39 -3.56
C LEU A 102 -5.54 0.39 -3.97
N ILE A 103 -5.74 0.64 -5.28
CA ILE A 103 -6.93 1.35 -5.78
C ILE A 103 -8.22 0.58 -5.45
N PRO A 104 -8.33 -0.74 -5.73
CA PRO A 104 -9.48 -1.54 -5.27
C PRO A 104 -9.71 -1.47 -3.75
N GLY A 105 -8.65 -1.37 -2.96
CA GLY A 105 -8.74 -1.21 -1.51
C GLY A 105 -9.47 0.06 -1.08
N VAL A 106 -9.18 1.19 -1.71
CA VAL A 106 -9.89 2.47 -1.48
C VAL A 106 -11.31 2.41 -2.02
N GLN A 107 -11.50 1.94 -3.25
CA GLN A 107 -12.84 1.85 -3.87
C GLN A 107 -13.81 0.97 -3.07
N SER A 108 -13.33 -0.05 -2.38
CA SER A 108 -14.14 -0.94 -1.53
C SER A 108 -14.32 -0.44 -0.10
N GLY A 109 -13.71 0.68 0.28
CA GLY A 109 -13.73 1.21 1.65
C GLY A 109 -12.92 0.40 2.67
N LYS A 110 -12.05 -0.51 2.22
CA LYS A 110 -11.08 -1.21 3.08
C LYS A 110 -9.93 -0.31 3.50
N LEU A 111 -9.61 0.66 2.67
CA LEU A 111 -8.63 1.72 2.91
C LEU A 111 -9.32 3.06 2.78
N ASP A 112 -8.91 4.04 3.59
CA ASP A 112 -9.37 5.43 3.47
C ASP A 112 -8.54 6.19 2.45
N MET A 113 -7.25 5.86 2.32
CA MET A 113 -6.34 6.48 1.36
C MET A 113 -5.15 5.60 1.02
N ILE A 114 -4.46 5.99 -0.06
CA ILE A 114 -3.18 5.43 -0.50
C ILE A 114 -2.11 6.51 -0.32
N ILE A 115 -1.00 6.15 0.33
CA ILE A 115 0.22 6.97 0.37
C ILE A 115 1.37 6.04 0.01
N ALA A 116 1.74 5.98 -1.27
CA ALA A 116 2.63 4.97 -1.83
C ALA A 116 3.41 5.49 -3.06
N GLY A 117 3.74 6.79 -3.10
CA GLY A 117 4.38 7.37 -4.28
C GLY A 117 3.54 7.29 -5.56
N MET A 118 2.23 7.11 -5.47
CA MET A 118 1.36 6.87 -6.61
C MET A 118 1.16 8.12 -7.46
N SER A 119 1.65 8.11 -8.71
CA SER A 119 1.50 9.20 -9.68
C SER A 119 0.04 9.37 -10.11
N PRO A 120 -0.48 10.63 -10.19
CA PRO A 120 -1.88 10.93 -10.53
C PRO A 120 -2.11 10.91 -12.06
N THR A 121 -2.04 9.73 -12.68
CA THR A 121 -2.34 9.57 -14.12
C THR A 121 -3.81 9.85 -14.42
N ALA A 122 -4.13 10.18 -15.69
CA ALA A 122 -5.51 10.41 -16.13
C ALA A 122 -6.40 9.20 -15.83
N GLU A 123 -5.93 7.99 -16.15
CA GLU A 123 -6.67 6.74 -15.89
C GLU A 123 -6.98 6.53 -14.40
N ARG A 124 -6.03 6.84 -13.51
CA ARG A 124 -6.22 6.69 -12.07
C ARG A 124 -7.20 7.71 -11.51
N LYS A 125 -7.19 8.94 -12.04
CA LYS A 125 -8.13 10.00 -11.68
C LYS A 125 -9.58 9.71 -12.05
N GLU A 126 -9.81 8.78 -12.97
CA GLU A 126 -11.17 8.26 -13.26
C GLU A 126 -11.68 7.31 -12.17
N LYS A 127 -10.79 6.78 -11.33
CA LYS A 127 -11.09 5.73 -10.34
C LYS A 127 -11.09 6.25 -8.91
N ILE A 128 -10.20 7.18 -8.58
CA ILE A 128 -9.99 7.77 -7.26
C ILE A 128 -9.57 9.22 -7.37
N ASP A 129 -9.83 10.02 -6.32
CA ASP A 129 -9.33 11.38 -6.20
C ASP A 129 -7.88 11.41 -5.74
N PHE A 130 -7.17 12.49 -6.10
CA PHE A 130 -5.79 12.74 -5.72
C PHE A 130 -5.65 14.09 -5.02
N SER A 131 -4.78 14.17 -4.02
CA SER A 131 -4.30 15.41 -3.45
C SER A 131 -3.38 16.17 -4.43
N ASN A 132 -2.91 17.35 -4.01
CA ASN A 132 -1.73 17.95 -4.63
C ASN A 132 -0.52 17.04 -4.46
N ASN A 133 0.45 17.14 -5.38
CA ASN A 133 1.69 16.38 -5.27
C ASN A 133 2.42 16.73 -3.96
N TYR A 134 2.76 15.72 -3.18
CA TYR A 134 3.56 15.87 -1.96
C TYR A 134 5.05 15.59 -2.20
N PHE A 135 5.39 15.00 -3.36
CA PHE A 135 6.76 14.74 -3.80
C PHE A 135 6.84 14.78 -5.34
N THR A 136 8.03 15.07 -5.86
CA THR A 136 8.35 15.02 -7.30
C THR A 136 9.73 14.42 -7.47
N SER A 137 9.89 13.45 -8.35
CA SER A 137 11.14 12.75 -8.62
C SER A 137 11.37 12.57 -10.11
N ASN A 138 12.61 12.23 -10.47
CA ASN A 138 12.97 11.78 -11.80
C ASN A 138 12.97 10.26 -11.86
N LEU A 139 12.64 9.69 -13.03
CA LEU A 139 12.86 8.28 -13.31
C LEU A 139 14.29 8.07 -13.77
N VAL A 140 14.90 7.00 -13.28
CA VAL A 140 16.26 6.58 -13.61
C VAL A 140 16.31 5.08 -13.88
N ILE A 141 17.40 4.63 -14.51
CA ILE A 141 17.68 3.20 -14.70
C ILE A 141 18.71 2.75 -13.66
N VAL A 142 18.27 1.87 -12.77
CA VAL A 142 19.17 1.16 -11.85
C VAL A 142 19.82 0.00 -12.60
N LYS A 143 21.16 -0.10 -12.54
CA LYS A 143 21.94 -1.11 -13.23
C LYS A 143 23.16 -1.52 -12.42
N LYS A 144 23.76 -2.69 -12.73
CA LYS A 144 25.10 -3.00 -12.26
C LYS A 144 26.14 -2.13 -12.96
N ALA A 145 27.28 -1.89 -12.30
CA ALA A 145 28.36 -1.08 -12.87
C ALA A 145 28.88 -1.59 -14.23
N GLU A 146 28.87 -2.93 -14.37
CA GLU A 146 29.30 -3.62 -15.58
C GLU A 146 28.26 -3.64 -16.72
N ASN A 147 26.99 -3.40 -16.40
CA ASN A 147 25.89 -3.43 -17.38
C ASN A 147 25.76 -2.07 -18.07
N LEU A 148 25.19 -2.06 -19.27
CA LEU A 148 24.77 -0.86 -19.99
C LEU A 148 25.88 0.22 -20.07
N LYS A 149 27.16 -0.17 -20.23
CA LYS A 149 28.31 0.75 -20.27
C LYS A 149 28.25 1.72 -21.45
N ASP A 150 27.67 1.27 -22.56
CA ASP A 150 27.55 2.03 -23.79
C ASP A 150 26.27 2.88 -23.85
N VAL A 151 25.37 2.74 -22.86
CA VAL A 151 24.13 3.52 -22.78
C VAL A 151 24.43 4.92 -22.28
N LYS A 152 24.13 5.92 -23.09
CA LYS A 152 24.26 7.35 -22.78
C LYS A 152 22.94 8.10 -22.89
N THR A 153 22.02 7.58 -23.66
CA THR A 153 20.68 8.15 -23.90
C THR A 153 19.60 7.11 -23.70
N ILE A 154 18.37 7.55 -23.60
CA ILE A 154 17.19 6.67 -23.48
C ILE A 154 17.09 5.77 -24.72
N ALA A 155 17.40 6.27 -25.91
CA ALA A 155 17.35 5.49 -27.16
C ALA A 155 18.34 4.31 -27.16
N ASP A 156 19.44 4.40 -26.43
CA ASP A 156 20.44 3.33 -26.34
C ASP A 156 19.93 2.12 -25.51
N LEU A 157 18.76 2.24 -24.89
CA LEU A 157 18.08 1.15 -24.19
C LEU A 157 17.34 0.21 -25.15
N ASP A 158 17.21 0.55 -26.43
CA ASP A 158 16.52 -0.28 -27.42
C ASP A 158 17.13 -1.69 -27.47
N GLY A 159 16.25 -2.70 -27.33
CA GLY A 159 16.65 -4.11 -27.30
C GLY A 159 17.28 -4.59 -25.97
N LYS A 160 17.51 -3.70 -25.01
CA LYS A 160 18.01 -4.08 -23.67
C LYS A 160 16.89 -4.67 -22.82
N LYS A 161 17.25 -5.57 -21.90
CA LYS A 161 16.33 -6.19 -20.95
C LYS A 161 16.17 -5.28 -19.74
N ILE A 162 15.20 -4.39 -19.80
CA ILE A 162 14.90 -3.45 -18.70
C ILE A 162 13.58 -3.86 -18.03
N ALA A 163 13.59 -3.94 -16.71
CA ALA A 163 12.36 -4.22 -15.96
C ALA A 163 11.68 -2.92 -15.50
N ALA A 164 10.37 -2.99 -15.35
CA ALA A 164 9.58 -2.00 -14.65
C ALA A 164 8.47 -2.69 -13.87
N GLN A 165 7.99 -2.07 -12.79
CA GLN A 165 6.92 -2.65 -12.01
C GLN A 165 5.61 -2.61 -12.80
N SER A 166 4.90 -3.74 -12.80
CA SER A 166 3.60 -3.90 -13.46
C SER A 166 2.59 -2.89 -12.90
N GLY A 167 1.68 -2.41 -13.77
CA GLY A 167 0.63 -1.46 -13.39
C GLY A 167 1.13 -0.06 -12.99
N THR A 168 2.43 0.25 -13.15
CA THR A 168 3.00 1.54 -12.78
C THR A 168 3.24 2.47 -13.96
N PHE A 169 3.37 3.75 -13.67
CA PHE A 169 3.84 4.76 -14.62
C PHE A 169 5.25 4.47 -15.17
N HIS A 170 6.08 3.74 -14.42
CA HIS A 170 7.42 3.33 -14.84
C HIS A 170 7.39 2.48 -16.11
N LEU A 171 6.48 1.52 -16.16
CA LEU A 171 6.29 0.65 -17.32
C LEU A 171 5.83 1.45 -18.54
N THR A 172 4.86 2.36 -18.35
CA THR A 172 4.37 3.24 -19.41
C THR A 172 5.50 4.12 -19.94
N ALA A 173 6.25 4.78 -19.06
CA ALA A 173 7.36 5.63 -19.45
C ALA A 173 8.45 4.86 -20.22
N LEU A 174 8.77 3.64 -19.79
CA LEU A 174 9.73 2.78 -20.47
C LEU A 174 9.26 2.43 -21.89
N SER A 175 8.01 1.99 -22.04
CA SER A 175 7.46 1.54 -23.32
C SER A 175 7.21 2.69 -24.31
N GLU A 176 6.90 3.89 -23.83
CA GLU A 176 6.69 5.06 -24.67
C GLU A 176 8.00 5.70 -25.17
N GLN A 177 9.07 5.61 -24.37
CA GLN A 177 10.32 6.30 -24.66
C GLN A 177 11.40 5.41 -25.26
N THR A 178 11.22 4.09 -25.22
CA THR A 178 12.22 3.12 -25.72
C THR A 178 11.57 1.95 -26.45
N LYS A 179 12.41 1.18 -27.18
CA LYS A 179 12.09 -0.16 -27.67
C LYS A 179 12.80 -1.23 -26.85
N ALA A 180 13.08 -0.94 -25.58
CA ALA A 180 13.62 -1.92 -24.67
C ALA A 180 12.68 -3.13 -24.58
N ALA A 181 13.25 -4.33 -24.36
CA ALA A 181 12.47 -5.49 -24.01
C ALA A 181 11.97 -5.30 -22.58
N ALA A 182 10.80 -4.70 -22.42
CA ALA A 182 10.21 -4.42 -21.12
C ALA A 182 9.86 -5.73 -20.42
N ASN A 183 10.40 -5.94 -19.21
CA ASN A 183 10.08 -7.07 -18.35
C ASN A 183 9.22 -6.57 -17.19
N GLU A 184 7.95 -6.94 -17.20
CA GLU A 184 7.05 -6.60 -16.10
C GLU A 184 7.36 -7.47 -14.89
N MET A 185 7.48 -6.86 -13.71
CA MET A 185 7.70 -7.54 -12.44
C MET A 185 6.79 -6.96 -11.36
N SER A 186 6.49 -7.75 -10.33
CA SER A 186 5.52 -7.40 -9.30
C SER A 186 5.96 -6.22 -8.44
N ASP A 187 7.26 -6.16 -8.10
CA ASP A 187 7.78 -5.23 -7.08
C ASP A 187 9.30 -4.99 -7.25
N PHE A 188 9.80 -3.99 -6.48
CA PHE A 188 11.21 -3.59 -6.52
C PHE A 188 12.17 -4.66 -5.99
N THR A 189 11.76 -5.44 -4.99
CA THR A 189 12.57 -6.55 -4.45
C THR A 189 12.81 -7.60 -5.51
N THR A 190 11.78 -7.98 -6.25
CA THR A 190 11.84 -8.92 -7.37
C THR A 190 12.76 -8.40 -8.48
N MET A 191 12.65 -7.12 -8.85
CA MET A 191 13.54 -6.49 -9.85
C MET A 191 14.99 -6.47 -9.40
N LEU A 192 15.26 -6.17 -8.12
CA LEU A 192 16.62 -6.20 -7.56
C LEU A 192 17.23 -7.60 -7.59
N ILE A 193 16.44 -8.63 -7.26
CA ILE A 193 16.87 -10.02 -7.34
C ILE A 193 17.20 -10.41 -8.78
N ALA A 194 16.34 -10.04 -9.74
CA ALA A 194 16.53 -10.30 -11.16
C ALA A 194 17.79 -9.60 -11.71
N LEU A 195 18.03 -8.35 -11.29
CA LEU A 195 19.26 -7.62 -11.65
C LEU A 195 20.51 -8.29 -11.07
N LYS A 196 20.46 -8.71 -9.79
CA LYS A 196 21.57 -9.45 -9.16
C LYS A 196 21.85 -10.79 -9.85
N ALA A 197 20.80 -11.50 -10.26
CA ALA A 197 20.90 -12.75 -11.00
C ALA A 197 21.36 -12.58 -12.46
N GLY A 198 21.31 -11.35 -13.01
CA GLY A 198 21.68 -11.06 -14.40
C GLY A 198 20.62 -11.46 -15.44
N THR A 199 19.37 -11.68 -15.01
CA THR A 199 18.25 -11.97 -15.92
C THR A 199 17.72 -10.71 -16.60
N ILE A 200 17.95 -9.54 -15.99
CA ILE A 200 17.74 -8.20 -16.56
C ILE A 200 19.04 -7.40 -16.52
N GLU A 201 19.14 -6.37 -17.36
CA GLU A 201 20.30 -5.48 -17.46
C GLU A 201 20.13 -4.22 -16.59
N GLY A 202 18.88 -3.85 -16.29
CA GLY A 202 18.50 -2.73 -15.45
C GLY A 202 17.01 -2.73 -15.14
N TYR A 203 16.57 -1.83 -14.27
CA TYR A 203 15.16 -1.57 -14.01
C TYR A 203 14.88 -0.08 -13.78
N VAL A 204 13.65 0.34 -14.03
CA VAL A 204 13.19 1.72 -13.81
C VAL A 204 12.85 1.90 -12.32
N ALA A 205 13.33 3.00 -11.74
CA ALA A 205 12.97 3.44 -10.40
C ALA A 205 12.99 4.97 -10.33
N GLU A 206 12.42 5.54 -9.28
CA GLU A 206 12.67 6.93 -8.92
C GLU A 206 14.11 7.10 -8.39
N GLU A 207 14.67 8.29 -8.64
CA GLU A 207 16.03 8.62 -8.24
C GLU A 207 16.31 8.37 -6.74
N PRO A 208 15.45 8.74 -5.76
CA PRO A 208 15.68 8.42 -4.36
C PRO A 208 15.77 6.91 -4.08
N THR A 209 14.98 6.09 -4.75
CA THR A 209 15.03 4.61 -4.60
C THR A 209 16.32 4.05 -5.20
N ALA A 210 16.82 4.63 -6.28
CA ALA A 210 18.07 4.20 -6.87
C ALA A 210 19.30 4.53 -6.00
N MET A 211 19.17 5.48 -5.06
CA MET A 211 20.24 5.94 -4.17
C MET A 211 20.17 5.34 -2.77
N ALA A 212 19.07 4.66 -2.42
CA ALA A 212 18.87 4.01 -1.14
C ALA A 212 19.53 2.61 -1.10
#